data_990478c9dd6fd025d940105c1d50fbf3
#
_entry.id   990478c9dd6fd025d940105c1d50fbf3
#
_cell.length_a   1.000
_cell.length_b   1.000
_cell.length_c   1.000
_cell.angle_alpha   90.00
_cell.angle_beta   90.00
_cell.angle_gamma   90.00
#
_symmetry.space_group_name_H-M   'P 1'
#
loop_
_entity.id
_entity.type
_entity.pdbx_description
1 polymer ?
#
loop_
_entity_poly.entity_id
_entity_poly.type
_entity_poly.pdbx_seq_one_letter_code
_entity_poly.pdbx_strand_id
1 'polypeptide(L)'
;MTAMPVYLTLQQRLLLEELRHTRGSPISVERIILALYGSRHDGGPDNPAATVHTQIRNLRRALAPYGARILTIGLGLGAQGYMLDPETLDEVEEALKAFYDADLVRARARLAS
;
A
#
# COMPACT_ATOMS: atom_id res chain seq x y z
N MET A 1 24.86 -2.58 -6.76
CA MET A 1 24.48 -1.57 -5.76
C MET A 1 23.27 -2.05 -4.99
N THR A 2 23.41 -2.22 -3.70
CA THR A 2 22.32 -2.71 -2.88
C THR A 2 21.32 -1.57 -2.66
N ALA A 3 20.08 -1.77 -3.06
CA ALA A 3 19.04 -0.79 -2.77
C ALA A 3 18.88 -0.68 -1.24
N MET A 4 18.68 0.54 -0.74
CA MET A 4 18.37 0.75 0.67
C MET A 4 17.07 0.05 1.01
N PRO A 5 17.00 -0.67 2.14
CA PRO A 5 15.75 -1.32 2.52
C PRO A 5 14.65 -0.27 2.71
N VAL A 6 13.49 -0.51 2.11
CA VAL A 6 12.33 0.34 2.25
C VAL A 6 11.42 -0.24 3.32
N TYR A 7 11.05 0.58 4.29
CA TYR A 7 10.14 0.18 5.35
C TYR A 7 8.79 0.83 5.11
N LEU A 8 7.75 0.01 5.08
CA LEU A 8 6.39 0.51 4.96
C LEU A 8 5.85 0.89 6.34
N THR A 9 5.10 1.98 6.40
CA THR A 9 4.33 2.31 7.60
C THR A 9 3.19 1.30 7.76
N LEU A 10 2.59 1.23 8.93
CA LEU A 10 1.45 0.35 9.16
C LEU A 10 0.31 0.66 8.18
N GLN A 11 0.02 1.94 7.95
CA GLN A 11 -1.04 2.32 7.01
C GLN A 11 -0.73 1.92 5.58
N GLN A 12 0.52 2.06 5.16
CA GLN A 12 0.94 1.62 3.82
C GLN A 12 0.80 0.10 3.67
N ARG A 13 1.10 -0.67 4.72
CA ARG A 13 0.91 -2.12 4.73
C ARG A 13 -0.55 -2.50 4.61
N LEU A 14 -1.41 -1.86 5.39
CA LEU A 14 -2.85 -2.10 5.34
C LEU A 14 -3.40 -1.78 3.96
N LEU A 15 -2.97 -0.67 3.37
CA LEU A 15 -3.37 -0.30 2.02
C LEU A 15 -2.91 -1.33 0.99
N LEU A 16 -1.67 -1.77 1.06
CA LEU A 16 -1.14 -2.76 0.13
C LEU A 16 -1.89 -4.10 0.27
N GLU A 17 -2.20 -4.51 1.50
CA GLU A 17 -2.98 -5.73 1.74
C GLU A 17 -4.40 -5.61 1.19
N GLU A 18 -5.04 -4.45 1.30
CA GLU A 18 -6.37 -4.24 0.69
C GLU A 18 -6.30 -4.34 -0.83
N LEU A 19 -5.29 -3.72 -1.45
CA LEU A 19 -5.09 -3.81 -2.89
C LEU A 19 -4.79 -5.25 -3.34
N ARG A 20 -4.01 -5.96 -2.56
CA ARG A 20 -3.64 -7.34 -2.83
C ARG A 20 -4.86 -8.26 -2.71
N HIS A 21 -5.72 -8.00 -1.73
CA HIS A 21 -6.92 -8.79 -1.50
C HIS A 21 -7.91 -8.66 -2.66
N THR A 22 -7.98 -7.51 -3.28
CA THR A 22 -8.87 -7.23 -4.42
C THR A 22 -8.18 -7.36 -5.76
N ARG A 23 -7.10 -8.10 -5.84
CA ARG A 23 -6.31 -8.25 -7.08
C ARG A 23 -7.19 -8.53 -8.29
N GLY A 24 -6.93 -7.80 -9.37
CA GLY A 24 -7.73 -7.92 -10.59
C GLY A 24 -9.04 -7.13 -10.55
N SER A 25 -9.35 -6.48 -9.43
CA SER A 25 -10.54 -5.64 -9.28
C SER A 25 -10.20 -4.32 -8.62
N PRO A 26 -10.80 -3.20 -9.08
CA PRO A 26 -10.57 -1.92 -8.44
C PRO A 26 -11.24 -1.83 -7.07
N ILE A 27 -10.60 -1.09 -6.15
CA ILE A 27 -11.17 -0.75 -4.86
C ILE A 27 -11.39 0.76 -4.80
N SER A 28 -12.57 1.19 -4.38
CA SER A 28 -12.89 2.63 -4.31
C SER A 28 -12.12 3.32 -3.19
N VAL A 29 -11.93 4.64 -3.35
CA VAL A 29 -11.30 5.46 -2.30
C VAL A 29 -12.09 5.36 -1.00
N GLU A 30 -13.44 5.37 -1.05
CA GLU A 30 -14.28 5.25 0.14
C GLU A 30 -14.03 3.93 0.87
N ARG A 31 -13.89 2.83 0.13
CA ARG A 31 -13.63 1.53 0.72
C ARG A 31 -12.24 1.47 1.36
N ILE A 32 -11.25 2.10 0.73
CA ILE A 32 -9.91 2.23 1.31
C ILE A 32 -9.98 3.00 2.63
N ILE A 33 -10.72 4.11 2.65
CA ILE A 33 -10.90 4.93 3.86
C ILE A 33 -11.50 4.07 4.99
N LEU A 34 -12.52 3.27 4.69
CA LEU A 34 -13.12 2.38 5.67
C LEU A 34 -12.10 1.35 6.18
N ALA A 35 -11.31 0.77 5.30
CA ALA A 35 -10.31 -0.22 5.67
C ALA A 35 -9.22 0.35 6.58
N LEU A 36 -8.78 1.58 6.30
CA LEU A 36 -7.68 2.21 7.06
C LEU A 36 -8.15 2.90 8.33
N TYR A 37 -9.36 3.48 8.34
CA TYR A 37 -9.80 4.37 9.42
C TYR A 37 -11.16 4.01 10.01
N GLY A 38 -11.87 3.04 9.47
CA GLY A 38 -13.24 2.72 9.87
C GLY A 38 -13.41 2.31 11.33
N SER A 39 -12.36 1.78 11.95
CA SER A 39 -12.39 1.37 13.36
C SER A 39 -11.81 2.40 14.33
N ARG A 40 -11.40 3.57 13.84
CA ARG A 40 -10.78 4.60 14.68
C ARG A 40 -11.85 5.45 15.36
N HIS A 41 -11.71 5.62 16.66
CA HIS A 41 -12.63 6.43 17.48
C HIS A 41 -12.58 7.91 17.11
N ASP A 42 -11.43 8.40 16.66
CA ASP A 42 -11.25 9.81 16.28
C ASP A 42 -11.76 10.12 14.86
N GLY A 43 -12.30 9.12 14.15
CA GLY A 43 -12.78 9.30 12.78
C GLY A 43 -11.69 9.37 11.72
N GLY A 44 -10.42 9.24 12.11
CA GLY A 44 -9.29 9.32 11.18
C GLY A 44 -8.90 10.77 10.87
N PRO A 45 -8.14 11.00 9.76
CA PRO A 45 -7.69 12.33 9.38
C PRO A 45 -8.84 13.23 8.90
N ASP A 46 -8.64 14.55 8.95
CA ASP A 46 -9.64 15.55 8.55
C ASP A 46 -10.00 15.43 7.05
N ASN A 47 -9.03 15.06 6.23
CA ASN A 47 -9.27 14.84 4.80
C ASN A 47 -8.77 13.44 4.41
N PRO A 48 -9.59 12.41 4.67
CA PRO A 48 -9.16 11.02 4.43
C PRO A 48 -8.83 10.74 2.97
N ALA A 49 -9.58 11.32 2.03
CA ALA A 49 -9.32 11.09 0.60
C ALA A 49 -7.94 11.60 0.20
N ALA A 50 -7.56 12.81 0.62
CA ALA A 50 -6.25 13.36 0.33
C ALA A 50 -5.14 12.51 0.97
N THR A 51 -5.39 12.00 2.17
CA THR A 51 -4.44 11.11 2.87
C THR A 51 -4.26 9.80 2.10
N VAL A 52 -5.35 9.21 1.58
CA VAL A 52 -5.27 8.00 0.75
C VAL A 52 -4.43 8.26 -0.49
N HIS A 53 -4.65 9.38 -1.20
CA HIS A 53 -3.88 9.73 -2.39
C HIS A 53 -2.38 9.86 -2.08
N THR A 54 -2.04 10.46 -0.94
CA THR A 54 -0.65 10.56 -0.48
C THR A 54 -0.06 9.18 -0.20
N GLN A 55 -0.80 8.31 0.47
CA GLN A 55 -0.35 6.95 0.76
C GLN A 55 -0.15 6.13 -0.53
N ILE A 56 -1.04 6.28 -1.51
CA ILE A 56 -0.88 5.63 -2.83
C ILE A 56 0.41 6.10 -3.50
N ARG A 57 0.67 7.41 -3.48
CA ARG A 57 1.90 7.97 -4.08
C ARG A 57 3.14 7.38 -3.42
N ASN A 58 3.16 7.33 -2.10
CA ASN A 58 4.28 6.79 -1.35
C ASN A 58 4.46 5.30 -1.59
N LEU A 59 3.36 4.55 -1.66
CA LEU A 59 3.38 3.13 -1.94
C LEU A 59 3.89 2.86 -3.35
N ARG A 60 3.49 3.67 -4.33
CA ARG A 60 4.02 3.58 -5.71
C ARG A 60 5.53 3.72 -5.75
N ARG A 61 6.07 4.65 -4.97
CA ARG A 61 7.53 4.84 -4.86
C ARG A 61 8.22 3.62 -4.27
N ALA A 62 7.61 3.02 -3.26
CA ALA A 62 8.17 1.83 -2.62
C ALA A 62 8.13 0.61 -3.54
N LEU A 63 7.11 0.50 -4.39
CA LEU A 63 6.93 -0.62 -5.31
C LEU A 63 7.70 -0.48 -6.63
N ALA A 64 8.03 0.75 -7.02
CA ALA A 64 8.67 1.02 -8.32
C ALA A 64 9.94 0.22 -8.56
N PRO A 65 10.87 0.06 -7.59
CA PRO A 65 12.10 -0.73 -7.81
C PRO A 65 11.83 -2.20 -8.14
N TYR A 66 10.67 -2.71 -7.80
CA TYR A 66 10.29 -4.11 -8.05
C TYR A 66 9.48 -4.28 -9.33
N GLY A 67 9.13 -3.17 -9.99
CA GLY A 67 8.32 -3.20 -11.20
C GLY A 67 6.83 -3.37 -10.94
N ALA A 68 6.39 -3.34 -9.69
CA ALA A 68 4.97 -3.43 -9.34
C ALA A 68 4.29 -2.08 -9.54
N ARG A 69 3.04 -2.09 -10.02
CA ARG A 69 2.31 -0.87 -10.35
C ARG A 69 0.93 -0.86 -9.75
N ILE A 70 0.49 0.33 -9.33
CA ILE A 70 -0.87 0.59 -8.89
C ILE A 70 -1.53 1.49 -9.94
N LEU A 71 -2.66 1.04 -10.47
CA LEU A 71 -3.43 1.77 -11.48
C LEU A 71 -4.47 2.64 -10.81
N THR A 72 -4.70 3.83 -11.35
CA THR A 72 -5.83 4.69 -10.98
C THR A 72 -6.98 4.37 -11.92
N ILE A 73 -8.15 4.07 -11.36
CA ILE A 73 -9.31 3.64 -12.12
C ILE A 73 -10.45 4.63 -11.91
N GLY A 74 -11.07 5.10 -12.99
CA GLY A 74 -12.32 5.84 -12.92
C GLY A 74 -13.48 4.87 -12.76
N LEU A 75 -14.30 5.10 -11.73
CA LEU A 75 -15.45 4.24 -11.41
C LEU A 75 -16.78 4.83 -11.87
N GLY A 76 -16.74 5.90 -12.70
CA GLY A 76 -17.92 6.61 -13.14
C GLY A 76 -18.41 7.63 -12.11
N LEU A 77 -19.25 8.59 -12.53
CA LEU A 77 -19.84 9.63 -11.67
C LEU A 77 -18.80 10.40 -10.83
N GLY A 78 -17.58 10.55 -11.34
CA GLY A 78 -16.50 11.23 -10.62
C GLY A 78 -15.81 10.41 -9.53
N ALA A 79 -16.25 9.18 -9.29
CA ALA A 79 -15.61 8.30 -8.31
C ALA A 79 -14.28 7.79 -8.83
N GLN A 80 -13.32 7.63 -7.92
CA GLN A 80 -12.01 7.07 -8.21
C GLN A 80 -11.76 5.81 -7.41
N GLY A 81 -10.92 4.94 -7.96
CA GLY A 81 -10.45 3.76 -7.28
C GLY A 81 -9.04 3.43 -7.70
N TYR A 82 -8.50 2.42 -7.09
CA TYR A 82 -7.15 1.93 -7.35
C TYR A 82 -7.16 0.42 -7.46
N MET A 83 -6.21 -0.13 -8.20
CA MET A 83 -6.01 -1.58 -8.25
C MET A 83 -4.56 -1.86 -8.55
N LEU A 84 -4.08 -3.00 -8.10
CA LEU A 84 -2.78 -3.49 -8.55
C LEU A 84 -2.89 -3.86 -10.03
N ASP A 85 -1.86 -3.49 -10.80
CA ASP A 85 -1.80 -3.89 -12.19
C ASP A 85 -1.69 -5.42 -12.26
N PRO A 86 -2.67 -6.12 -12.87
CA PRO A 86 -2.66 -7.58 -12.92
C PRO A 86 -1.43 -8.17 -13.59
N GLU A 87 -0.77 -7.41 -14.47
CA GLU A 87 0.46 -7.85 -15.14
C GLU A 87 1.68 -7.82 -14.22
N THR A 88 1.56 -7.21 -13.04
CA THR A 88 2.68 -7.04 -12.10
C THR A 88 2.45 -7.69 -10.75
N LEU A 89 1.56 -8.68 -10.65
CA LEU A 89 1.25 -9.34 -9.37
C LEU A 89 2.44 -10.12 -8.82
N ASP A 90 3.25 -10.73 -9.68
CA ASP A 90 4.47 -11.42 -9.23
C ASP A 90 5.47 -10.45 -8.63
N GLU A 91 5.60 -9.27 -9.22
CA GLU A 91 6.46 -8.20 -8.73
C GLU A 91 5.97 -7.65 -7.39
N VAL A 92 4.66 -7.62 -7.17
CA VAL A 92 4.08 -7.27 -5.86
C VAL A 92 4.49 -8.28 -4.81
N GLU A 93 4.42 -9.58 -5.12
CA GLU A 93 4.82 -10.63 -4.18
C GLU A 93 6.32 -10.55 -3.85
N GLU A 94 7.16 -10.26 -4.84
CA GLU A 94 8.59 -10.03 -4.61
C GLU A 94 8.84 -8.85 -3.70
N ALA A 95 8.13 -7.75 -3.92
CA ALA A 95 8.24 -6.55 -3.08
C ALA A 95 7.83 -6.85 -1.63
N LEU A 96 6.71 -7.55 -1.45
CA LEU A 96 6.23 -7.94 -0.12
C LEU A 96 7.26 -8.79 0.62
N LYS A 97 7.88 -9.73 -0.07
CA LYS A 97 8.94 -10.56 0.50
C LYS A 97 10.12 -9.71 0.96
N ALA A 98 10.55 -8.76 0.12
CA ALA A 98 11.64 -7.87 0.47
C ALA A 98 11.32 -6.98 1.68
N PHE A 99 10.09 -6.46 1.75
CA PHE A 99 9.63 -5.65 2.89
C PHE A 99 9.59 -6.50 4.18
N TYR A 100 9.12 -7.73 4.08
CA TYR A 100 9.08 -8.65 5.21
C TYR A 100 10.50 -8.98 5.71
N ASP A 101 11.42 -9.27 4.79
CA ASP A 101 12.82 -9.55 5.13
C ASP A 101 13.48 -8.35 5.81
N ALA A 102 13.21 -7.14 5.31
CA ALA A 102 13.74 -5.91 5.91
C ALA A 102 13.21 -5.72 7.34
N ASP A 103 11.94 -6.02 7.58
CA ASP A 103 11.35 -5.95 8.92
C ASP A 103 11.98 -6.95 9.87
N LEU A 104 12.25 -8.18 9.41
CA LEU A 104 12.92 -9.18 10.24
C LEU A 104 14.31 -8.74 10.65
N VAL A 105 15.08 -8.18 9.72
CA VAL A 105 16.43 -7.65 10.01
C VAL A 105 16.34 -6.57 11.07
N ARG A 106 15.39 -5.66 10.93
CA ARG A 106 15.18 -4.56 11.87
C ARG A 106 14.77 -5.06 13.25
N ALA A 107 13.88 -6.05 13.31
CA ALA A 107 13.44 -6.66 14.56
C ALA A 107 14.61 -7.37 15.28
N ARG A 108 15.43 -8.10 14.52
CA ARG A 108 16.62 -8.77 15.07
C ARG A 108 17.62 -7.75 15.61
N ALA A 109 17.83 -6.63 14.92
CA ALA A 109 18.72 -5.58 15.39
C ALA A 109 18.24 -4.98 16.71
N ARG A 110 16.93 -4.82 16.91
CA ARG A 110 16.36 -4.36 18.18
C ARG A 110 16.60 -5.34 19.32
N LEU A 111 16.46 -6.64 19.03
CA LEU A 111 16.67 -7.69 20.03
C LEU A 111 18.13 -7.82 20.41
N ALA A 112 19.06 -7.49 19.50
CA ALA A 112 20.49 -7.61 19.74
C ALA A 112 21.09 -6.41 20.47
N SER A 113 20.36 -5.31 20.58
CA SER A 113 20.88 -4.07 21.20
C SER A 113 20.57 -3.98 22.70
#